data_dd74365234d5a6aaee9a98ed138dbb95
#
_entry.id   dd74365234d5a6aaee9a98ed138dbb95
#
_cell.length_a   1.000
_cell.length_b   1.000
_cell.length_c   1.000
_cell.angle_alpha   90.00
_cell.angle_beta   90.00
_cell.angle_gamma   90.00
#
_symmetry.space_group_name_H-M   'P 1'
#
loop_
_entity.id
_entity.type
_entity.pdbx_description
1 polymer ?
#
loop_
_entity_poly.entity_id
_entity_poly.type
_entity_poly.pdbx_seq_one_letter_code
_entity_poly.pdbx_strand_id
1 'polypeptide(L)'
;TALLKKADMGVVSDPHTGPLHARVRELLEENVLVCLGQDDISDAYYPYGRNNMLEVAFLNSHLLWFTTREDMETLYDMVTKNAARAIGLKDFELKVGAEANLVVLDQPNVLEALRFHERPSYVISHGSLVNQQEMNKIIKENTVIQDDFLFISPSL
;
A
#
# COMPACT_ATOMS: atom_id res chain seq x y z
N THR A 1 17.09 14.52 6.26
CA THR A 1 16.44 14.71 4.94
C THR A 1 17.45 15.12 3.87
N ALA A 2 18.23 16.21 4.03
CA ALA A 2 19.18 16.71 3.03
C ALA A 2 20.20 15.67 2.53
N LEU A 3 20.68 14.78 3.40
CA LEU A 3 21.61 13.71 3.04
C LEU A 3 20.93 12.65 2.16
N LEU A 4 19.68 12.28 2.43
CA LEU A 4 18.91 11.34 1.62
C LEU A 4 18.73 11.86 0.20
N LYS A 5 18.33 13.13 0.05
CA LYS A 5 18.20 13.79 -1.24
C LYS A 5 19.53 13.82 -1.99
N LYS A 6 20.63 14.19 -1.33
CA LYS A 6 21.96 14.23 -1.93
C LYS A 6 22.44 12.85 -2.39
N ALA A 7 22.03 11.79 -1.68
CA ALA A 7 22.38 10.41 -2.00
C ALA A 7 21.39 9.74 -2.98
N ASP A 8 20.38 10.48 -3.44
CA ASP A 8 19.28 9.95 -4.27
C ASP A 8 18.59 8.72 -3.64
N MET A 9 18.37 8.77 -2.33
CA MET A 9 17.77 7.69 -1.56
C MET A 9 16.30 7.99 -1.29
N GLY A 10 15.43 7.03 -1.57
CA GLY A 10 14.03 7.03 -1.16
C GLY A 10 13.83 6.43 0.23
N VAL A 11 12.64 6.64 0.77
CA VAL A 11 12.19 6.10 2.06
C VAL A 11 10.91 5.30 1.86
N VAL A 12 10.86 4.09 2.40
CA VAL A 12 9.63 3.33 2.56
C VAL A 12 9.12 3.56 3.97
N SER A 13 7.89 4.05 4.09
CA SER A 13 7.23 4.28 5.38
C SER A 13 6.13 3.24 5.59
N ASP A 14 6.13 2.63 6.77
CA ASP A 14 5.14 1.67 7.19
C ASP A 14 4.27 2.28 8.31
N PRO A 15 2.93 2.32 8.17
CA PRO A 15 2.02 2.86 9.19
C PRO A 15 1.96 2.01 10.46
N HIS A 16 2.30 0.71 10.39
CA HIS A 16 2.19 -0.21 11.52
C HIS A 16 3.22 0.05 12.61
N THR A 17 4.28 0.80 12.31
CA THR A 17 5.29 1.19 13.30
C THR A 17 4.78 2.20 14.33
N GLY A 18 3.54 2.66 14.22
CA GLY A 18 2.91 3.59 15.15
C GLY A 18 3.72 4.88 15.31
N PRO A 19 4.13 5.26 16.54
CA PRO A 19 4.87 6.49 16.79
C PRO A 19 6.28 6.52 16.18
N LEU A 20 6.78 5.39 15.70
CA LEU A 20 8.10 5.26 15.07
C LEU A 20 8.07 5.42 13.56
N HIS A 21 6.91 5.77 12.98
CA HIS A 21 6.79 5.99 11.54
C HIS A 21 7.74 7.09 11.04
N ALA A 22 8.09 7.02 9.76
CA ALA A 22 8.96 8.01 9.13
C ALA A 22 8.35 9.42 9.19
N ARG A 23 9.19 10.44 9.25
CA ARG A 23 8.78 11.86 9.23
C ARG A 23 8.38 12.26 7.80
N VAL A 24 7.27 11.73 7.34
CA VAL A 24 6.85 11.77 5.94
C VAL A 24 6.68 13.20 5.42
N ARG A 25 6.03 14.10 6.21
CA ARG A 25 5.84 15.49 5.78
C ARG A 25 7.16 16.17 5.47
N GLU A 26 8.10 16.11 6.39
CA GLU A 26 9.42 16.75 6.24
C GLU A 26 10.25 16.12 5.12
N LEU A 27 10.05 14.85 4.84
CA LEU A 27 10.69 14.19 3.71
C LEU A 27 10.12 14.67 2.38
N LEU A 28 8.80 14.79 2.27
CA LEU A 28 8.11 15.30 1.10
C LEU A 28 8.44 16.78 0.83
N GLU A 29 8.46 17.62 1.87
CA GLU A 29 8.85 19.04 1.78
C GLU A 29 10.27 19.22 1.20
N GLU A 30 11.17 18.32 1.55
CA GLU A 30 12.53 18.26 1.03
C GLU A 30 12.63 17.55 -0.35
N ASN A 31 11.52 17.15 -0.93
CA ASN A 31 11.46 16.39 -2.18
C ASN A 31 12.27 15.09 -2.14
N VAL A 32 12.27 14.38 -1.01
CA VAL A 32 12.74 13.01 -0.91
C VAL A 32 11.64 12.09 -1.44
N LEU A 33 12.01 11.07 -2.21
CA LEU A 33 11.07 10.06 -2.67
C LEU A 33 10.56 9.27 -1.46
N VAL A 34 9.25 9.33 -1.21
CA VAL A 34 8.61 8.53 -0.17
C VAL A 34 7.55 7.63 -0.80
N CYS A 35 7.57 6.36 -0.46
CA CYS A 35 6.52 5.41 -0.76
C CYS A 35 6.05 4.70 0.52
N LEU A 36 4.92 4.03 0.45
CA LEU A 36 4.37 3.26 1.57
C LEU A 36 4.68 1.77 1.40
N GLY A 37 4.97 1.12 2.51
CA GLY A 37 5.06 -0.31 2.66
C GLY A 37 3.99 -0.82 3.61
N GLN A 38 3.77 -2.12 3.64
CA GLN A 38 2.82 -2.74 4.56
C GLN A 38 3.52 -3.59 5.62
N ASP A 39 4.73 -4.11 5.32
CA ASP A 39 5.48 -5.04 6.15
C ASP A 39 4.66 -6.32 6.45
N ASP A 40 4.34 -6.59 7.70
CA ASP A 40 3.61 -7.78 8.13
C ASP A 40 2.13 -7.78 7.69
N ILE A 41 1.61 -8.93 7.31
CA ILE A 41 0.25 -9.08 6.81
C ILE A 41 -0.37 -10.32 7.43
N SER A 42 -1.31 -10.13 8.35
CA SER A 42 -2.11 -11.22 8.93
C SER A 42 -1.24 -12.37 9.45
N ASP A 43 -0.20 -12.04 10.17
CA ASP A 43 0.75 -12.99 10.77
C ASP A 43 0.77 -12.89 12.30
N ALA A 44 1.73 -13.56 12.94
CA ALA A 44 1.85 -13.59 14.39
C ALA A 44 2.32 -12.25 14.99
N TYR A 45 2.96 -11.40 14.22
CA TYR A 45 3.46 -10.09 14.65
C TYR A 45 2.38 -9.01 14.46
N TYR A 46 1.72 -9.00 13.29
CA TYR A 46 0.65 -8.07 12.96
C TYR A 46 -0.57 -8.85 12.42
N PRO A 47 -1.57 -9.12 13.27
CA PRO A 47 -2.71 -9.99 12.92
C PRO A 47 -3.74 -9.32 11.99
N TYR A 48 -3.55 -8.05 11.66
CA TYR A 48 -4.43 -7.29 10.78
C TYR A 48 -3.85 -7.21 9.37
N GLY A 49 -4.51 -6.42 8.52
CA GLY A 49 -4.08 -6.20 7.15
C GLY A 49 -4.70 -7.20 6.16
N ARG A 50 -4.87 -6.74 4.94
CA ARG A 50 -5.52 -7.49 3.86
C ARG A 50 -4.69 -7.53 2.59
N ASN A 51 -3.41 -7.19 2.69
CA ASN A 51 -2.56 -7.02 1.51
C ASN A 51 -3.15 -6.02 0.50
N ASN A 52 -3.67 -4.90 1.01
CA ASN A 52 -4.30 -3.87 0.21
C ASN A 52 -3.61 -2.51 0.45
N MET A 53 -2.89 -2.03 -0.54
CA MET A 53 -2.14 -0.77 -0.43
C MET A 53 -3.03 0.47 -0.31
N LEU A 54 -4.31 0.41 -0.70
CA LEU A 54 -5.27 1.49 -0.42
C LEU A 54 -5.60 1.55 1.08
N GLU A 55 -5.69 0.40 1.76
CA GLU A 55 -5.84 0.34 3.22
C GLU A 55 -4.61 0.95 3.92
N VAL A 56 -3.41 0.65 3.45
CA VAL A 56 -2.18 1.24 3.96
C VAL A 56 -2.18 2.76 3.80
N ALA A 57 -2.58 3.27 2.64
CA ALA A 57 -2.72 4.71 2.40
C ALA A 57 -3.80 5.34 3.29
N PHE A 58 -4.93 4.65 3.49
CA PHE A 58 -5.98 5.08 4.42
C PHE A 58 -5.47 5.18 5.86
N LEU A 59 -4.75 4.18 6.36
CA LEU A 59 -4.14 4.23 7.69
C LEU A 59 -3.15 5.39 7.82
N ASN A 60 -2.33 5.62 6.81
CA ASN A 60 -1.40 6.75 6.79
C ASN A 60 -2.12 8.11 6.77
N SER A 61 -3.30 8.22 6.17
CA SER A 61 -4.08 9.46 6.20
C SER A 61 -4.39 9.90 7.64
N HIS A 62 -4.68 8.95 8.52
CA HIS A 62 -4.94 9.19 9.93
C HIS A 62 -3.66 9.46 10.71
N LEU A 63 -2.64 8.65 10.48
CA LEU A 63 -1.35 8.77 11.18
C LEU A 63 -0.67 10.11 10.90
N LEU A 64 -0.71 10.57 9.65
CA LEU A 64 -0.07 11.80 9.19
C LEU A 64 -1.00 13.02 9.25
N TRP A 65 -2.28 12.82 9.54
CA TRP A 65 -3.32 13.85 9.44
C TRP A 65 -3.39 14.46 8.04
N PHE A 66 -3.36 13.59 7.02
CA PHE A 66 -3.46 13.96 5.61
C PHE A 66 -4.93 13.95 5.20
N THR A 67 -5.57 15.13 5.22
CA THR A 67 -7.02 15.26 5.09
C THR A 67 -7.47 16.16 3.96
N THR A 68 -6.55 16.85 3.30
CA THR A 68 -6.88 17.67 2.12
C THR A 68 -6.91 16.81 0.87
N ARG A 69 -7.49 17.35 -0.20
CA ARG A 69 -7.50 16.67 -1.51
C ARG A 69 -6.08 16.42 -2.04
N GLU A 70 -5.19 17.37 -1.86
CA GLU A 70 -3.79 17.27 -2.26
C GLU A 70 -3.06 16.17 -1.46
N ASP A 71 -3.33 16.09 -0.15
CA ASP A 71 -2.80 15.03 0.70
C ASP A 71 -3.25 13.64 0.23
N MET A 72 -4.51 13.49 -0.19
CA MET A 72 -5.06 12.22 -0.67
C MET A 72 -4.40 11.78 -1.98
N GLU A 73 -4.19 12.71 -2.92
CA GLU A 73 -3.46 12.44 -4.16
C GLU A 73 -2.00 12.05 -3.84
N THR A 74 -1.38 12.72 -2.87
CA THR A 74 -0.03 12.39 -2.39
C THR A 74 0.03 10.97 -1.83
N LEU A 75 -0.91 10.59 -0.96
CA LEU A 75 -1.00 9.23 -0.42
C LEU A 75 -1.18 8.18 -1.52
N TYR A 76 -2.02 8.50 -2.50
CA TYR A 76 -2.23 7.61 -3.64
C TYR A 76 -0.94 7.46 -4.48
N ASP A 77 -0.23 8.54 -4.71
CA ASP A 77 1.06 8.51 -5.39
C ASP A 77 2.11 7.69 -4.61
N MET A 78 2.09 7.74 -3.28
CA MET A 78 2.99 6.96 -2.44
C MET A 78 2.77 5.44 -2.53
N VAL A 79 1.58 4.99 -2.87
CA VAL A 79 1.29 3.55 -3.10
C VAL A 79 1.29 3.15 -4.57
N THR A 80 1.49 4.09 -5.48
CA THR A 80 1.50 3.86 -6.93
C THR A 80 2.80 4.35 -7.57
N LYS A 81 2.84 5.57 -8.05
CA LYS A 81 3.96 6.15 -8.80
C LYS A 81 5.27 6.14 -8.01
N ASN A 82 5.21 6.53 -6.75
CA ASN A 82 6.41 6.59 -5.92
C ASN A 82 6.92 5.20 -5.58
N ALA A 83 6.02 4.25 -5.31
CA ALA A 83 6.38 2.85 -5.10
C ALA A 83 7.04 2.25 -6.36
N ALA A 84 6.47 2.49 -7.54
CA ALA A 84 7.04 2.05 -8.80
C ALA A 84 8.45 2.61 -9.04
N ARG A 85 8.65 3.91 -8.75
CA ARG A 85 9.98 4.56 -8.84
C ARG A 85 10.97 3.97 -7.84
N ALA A 86 10.54 3.73 -6.60
CA ALA A 86 11.38 3.20 -5.54
C ALA A 86 11.96 1.81 -5.87
N ILE A 87 11.20 0.97 -6.56
CA ILE A 87 11.64 -0.36 -7.02
C ILE A 87 12.23 -0.36 -8.44
N GLY A 88 12.38 0.81 -9.05
CA GLY A 88 13.01 0.96 -10.37
C GLY A 88 12.18 0.46 -11.54
N LEU A 89 10.85 0.36 -11.39
CA LEU A 89 9.97 0.00 -12.51
C LEU A 89 10.03 1.05 -13.59
N LYS A 90 10.08 0.59 -14.84
CA LYS A 90 9.97 1.41 -16.04
C LYS A 90 8.56 1.26 -16.63
N ASP A 91 8.11 2.30 -17.31
CA ASP A 91 6.84 2.26 -18.06
C ASP A 91 5.58 1.87 -17.21
N PHE A 92 5.56 2.32 -15.96
CA PHE A 92 4.45 2.11 -15.02
C PHE A 92 3.27 3.08 -15.21
N GLU A 93 3.39 4.03 -16.10
CA GLU A 93 2.35 5.03 -16.40
C GLU A 93 1.29 4.46 -17.35
N LEU A 94 0.04 4.90 -17.18
CA LEU A 94 -1.03 4.56 -18.11
C LEU A 94 -0.85 5.32 -19.45
N LYS A 95 -0.14 4.70 -20.36
CA LYS A 95 0.12 5.24 -21.70
C LYS A 95 0.14 4.15 -22.77
N VAL A 96 -0.13 4.53 -24.01
CA VAL A 96 -0.04 3.60 -25.14
C VAL A 96 1.39 3.06 -25.30
N GLY A 97 1.52 1.74 -25.35
CA GLY A 97 2.80 1.05 -25.47
C GLY A 97 3.45 0.68 -24.14
N ALA A 98 2.91 1.12 -22.99
CA ALA A 98 3.34 0.64 -21.69
C ALA A 98 2.85 -0.78 -21.42
N GLU A 99 3.55 -1.50 -20.56
CA GLU A 99 3.14 -2.80 -20.09
C GLU A 99 1.83 -2.68 -19.29
N ALA A 100 0.88 -3.55 -19.59
CA ALA A 100 -0.42 -3.53 -18.92
C ALA A 100 -0.34 -4.19 -17.54
N ASN A 101 0.10 -3.41 -16.54
CA ASN A 101 0.01 -3.72 -15.12
C ASN A 101 -1.00 -2.74 -14.51
N LEU A 102 -2.26 -3.19 -14.37
CA LEU A 102 -3.39 -2.33 -14.08
C LEU A 102 -4.25 -2.90 -12.96
N VAL A 103 -4.78 -1.99 -12.17
CA VAL A 103 -5.82 -2.28 -11.17
C VAL A 103 -7.05 -1.46 -11.54
N VAL A 104 -8.20 -2.12 -11.68
CA VAL A 104 -9.47 -1.45 -11.97
C VAL A 104 -10.29 -1.39 -10.69
N LEU A 105 -10.56 -0.18 -10.26
CA LEU A 105 -11.36 0.13 -9.08
C LEU A 105 -12.76 0.60 -9.51
N ASP A 106 -13.78 0.28 -8.72
CA ASP A 106 -15.17 0.70 -8.98
C ASP A 106 -15.47 2.12 -8.49
N GLN A 107 -14.53 2.71 -7.77
CA GLN A 107 -14.68 4.06 -7.20
C GLN A 107 -14.40 5.14 -8.25
N PRO A 108 -15.17 6.24 -8.24
CA PRO A 108 -15.10 7.28 -9.28
C PRO A 108 -13.87 8.20 -9.15
N ASN A 109 -13.18 8.18 -8.03
CA ASN A 109 -12.02 9.03 -7.77
C ASN A 109 -11.15 8.50 -6.62
N VAL A 110 -9.99 9.12 -6.42
CA VAL A 110 -9.00 8.75 -5.41
C VAL A 110 -9.56 8.82 -3.98
N LEU A 111 -10.36 9.85 -3.67
CA LEU A 111 -10.97 10.00 -2.34
C LEU A 111 -11.84 8.79 -1.98
N GLU A 112 -12.72 8.39 -2.90
CA GLU A 112 -13.60 7.25 -2.67
C GLU A 112 -12.83 5.93 -2.67
N ALA A 113 -11.80 5.80 -3.50
CA ALA A 113 -10.92 4.65 -3.49
C ALA A 113 -10.19 4.48 -2.14
N LEU A 114 -9.67 5.55 -1.57
CA LEU A 114 -9.03 5.54 -0.24
C LEU A 114 -10.05 5.30 0.88
N ARG A 115 -11.23 5.95 0.81
CA ARG A 115 -12.28 5.82 1.83
C ARG A 115 -12.77 4.39 1.99
N PHE A 116 -13.05 3.72 0.89
CA PHE A 116 -13.60 2.37 0.91
C PHE A 116 -12.52 1.30 0.89
N HIS A 117 -11.36 1.58 0.33
CA HIS A 117 -10.24 0.66 0.16
C HIS A 117 -10.69 -0.78 -0.12
N GLU A 118 -11.66 -0.90 -1.04
CA GLU A 118 -12.23 -2.17 -1.45
C GLU A 118 -11.27 -2.95 -2.35
N ARG A 119 -11.57 -4.23 -2.52
CA ARG A 119 -10.84 -5.06 -3.46
C ARG A 119 -11.13 -4.57 -4.88
N PRO A 120 -10.12 -4.54 -5.75
CA PRO A 120 -10.32 -4.14 -7.15
C PRO A 120 -11.20 -5.15 -7.89
N SER A 121 -12.03 -4.64 -8.81
CA SER A 121 -12.82 -5.48 -9.70
C SER A 121 -11.96 -6.31 -10.64
N TYR A 122 -10.86 -5.74 -11.12
CA TYR A 122 -9.91 -6.45 -11.97
C TYR A 122 -8.48 -6.09 -11.59
N VAL A 123 -7.62 -7.09 -11.64
CA VAL A 123 -6.17 -6.96 -11.60
C VAL A 123 -5.60 -7.54 -12.89
N ILE A 124 -4.80 -6.76 -13.60
CA ILE A 124 -4.15 -7.15 -14.85
C ILE A 124 -2.64 -7.10 -14.57
N SER A 125 -1.95 -8.19 -14.84
CA SER A 125 -0.52 -8.30 -14.70
C SER A 125 0.10 -8.77 -16.02
N HIS A 126 1.05 -8.01 -16.55
CA HIS A 126 1.71 -8.29 -17.84
C HIS A 126 0.70 -8.57 -18.98
N GLY A 127 -0.37 -7.77 -19.02
CA GLY A 127 -1.43 -7.90 -20.01
C GLY A 127 -2.42 -9.05 -19.79
N SER A 128 -2.26 -9.83 -18.74
CA SER A 128 -3.13 -10.97 -18.41
C SER A 128 -4.01 -10.67 -17.20
N LEU A 129 -5.28 -11.03 -17.28
CA LEU A 129 -6.19 -10.91 -16.16
C LEU A 129 -5.81 -11.91 -15.06
N VAL A 130 -5.58 -11.41 -13.85
CA VAL A 130 -5.31 -12.26 -12.68
C VAL A 130 -6.61 -12.93 -12.24
N ASN A 131 -6.60 -14.25 -12.18
CA ASN A 131 -7.77 -15.02 -11.75
C ASN A 131 -7.98 -14.90 -10.24
N GLN A 132 -8.90 -14.02 -9.84
CA GLN A 132 -9.22 -13.78 -8.44
C GLN A 132 -9.78 -15.02 -7.71
N GLN A 133 -10.46 -15.92 -8.42
CA GLN A 133 -10.98 -17.15 -7.81
C GLN A 133 -9.85 -18.10 -7.45
N GLU A 134 -8.85 -18.22 -8.30
CA GLU A 134 -7.66 -19.03 -8.04
C GLU A 134 -6.82 -18.44 -6.91
N MET A 135 -6.63 -17.12 -6.90
CA MET A 135 -5.99 -16.41 -5.78
C MET A 135 -6.73 -16.61 -4.45
N ASN A 136 -8.05 -16.51 -4.45
CA ASN A 136 -8.85 -16.75 -3.25
C ASN A 136 -8.79 -18.20 -2.77
N LYS A 137 -8.62 -19.16 -3.67
CA LYS A 137 -8.42 -20.57 -3.31
C LYS A 137 -7.07 -20.77 -2.63
N ILE A 138 -6.00 -20.22 -3.20
CA ILE A 138 -4.65 -20.27 -2.63
C ILE A 138 -4.63 -19.63 -1.24
N ILE A 139 -5.26 -18.47 -1.08
CA ILE A 139 -5.35 -17.78 0.22
C ILE A 139 -6.09 -18.66 1.23
N LYS A 140 -7.23 -19.24 0.87
CA LYS A 140 -7.99 -20.12 1.78
C LYS A 140 -7.21 -21.38 2.15
N GLU A 141 -6.52 -22.00 1.21
CA GLU A 141 -5.72 -23.20 1.47
C GLU A 141 -4.53 -22.90 2.40
N ASN A 142 -3.97 -21.69 2.34
CA ASN A 142 -2.89 -21.25 3.23
C ASN A 142 -3.40 -20.72 4.58
N THR A 143 -4.65 -20.28 4.67
CA THR A 143 -5.26 -19.74 5.91
C THR A 143 -5.69 -20.85 6.87
N VAL A 144 -5.84 -22.09 6.41
CA VAL A 144 -6.15 -23.25 7.27
C VAL A 144 -5.06 -23.54 8.33
N ILE A 145 -3.87 -22.97 8.18
CA ILE A 145 -2.81 -23.06 9.18
C ILE A 145 -3.04 -22.09 10.38
N GLN A 146 -3.93 -21.12 10.24
CA GLN A 146 -4.14 -20.08 11.27
C GLN A 146 -5.23 -20.42 12.30
N ASP A 147 -6.07 -21.40 12.05
CA ASP A 147 -7.15 -21.77 13.02
C ASP A 147 -6.63 -22.45 14.29
N ASP A 148 -5.34 -22.82 14.36
CA ASP A 148 -4.72 -23.44 15.54
C ASP A 148 -4.05 -22.43 16.50
N PHE A 149 -4.01 -21.14 16.17
CA PHE A 149 -3.58 -20.10 17.11
C PHE A 149 -4.73 -19.66 18.01
N LEU A 150 -4.99 -20.45 19.03
CA LEU A 150 -5.81 -20.06 20.17
C LEU A 150 -5.23 -18.79 20.81
N PHE A 151 -5.97 -17.69 20.72
CA PHE A 151 -5.75 -16.55 21.60
C PHE A 151 -5.92 -17.01 23.04
N ILE A 152 -4.83 -17.23 23.73
CA ILE A 152 -4.86 -17.36 25.20
C ILE A 152 -5.14 -15.96 25.72
N SER A 153 -6.42 -15.65 25.98
CA SER A 153 -6.78 -14.47 26.73
C SER A 153 -6.13 -14.58 28.12
N PRO A 154 -5.26 -13.67 28.55
CA PRO A 154 -4.87 -13.62 29.94
C PRO A 154 -6.12 -13.25 30.74
N SER A 155 -6.62 -14.19 31.51
CA SER A 155 -7.64 -13.91 32.53
C SER A 155 -7.09 -12.87 33.50
N LEU A 156 -7.73 -11.69 33.53
CA LEU A 156 -7.63 -10.71 34.62
C LEU A 156 -8.11 -11.29 35.93
#